data_53078dc3686f5fec29856ee688996fbf
#
_entry.id   53078dc3686f5fec29856ee688996fbf
#
_cell.length_a   1.000
_cell.length_b   1.000
_cell.length_c   1.000
_cell.angle_alpha   90.00
_cell.angle_beta   90.00
_cell.angle_gamma   90.00
#
_symmetry.space_group_name_H-M   'P 1'
#
loop_
_entity.id
_entity.type
_entity.pdbx_description
1 polymer ?
#
loop_
_entity_poly.entity_id
_entity_poly.type
_entity_poly.pdbx_seq_one_letter_code
_entity_poly.pdbx_strand_id
1 'polypeptide(L)'
;VLISLATEELIRDELPEGISLLDKGEHRLKDLTHPEHIYQVVAPNLPCDFPALKTLDAQLNNLPSQPTLFVGREREIAAVLGLLRNPNVRLVTLTGAGGTGKTRLSLQVAADLLDEFEHGVWFVELASITDPELVLPTIASTLKVKESAGTTIEQSLQDYLHKKQLLLIVDNFEQVVSAAPKIVPLLNAAPKIKIMVSSREVLRLRGEHDYPVPPLGLPESKRKQTAAVIGQYEAVALFVQHALAANPSFVLDEEN
;
A
#
# COMPACT_ATOMS: atom_id res chain seq x y z
N VAL A 1 -13.49 23.36 0.75
CA VAL A 1 -12.02 23.33 0.90
C VAL A 1 -11.69 22.63 2.19
N LEU A 2 -10.63 21.79 2.20
CA LEU A 2 -10.07 21.16 3.39
C LEU A 2 -8.75 21.82 3.72
N ILE A 3 -8.45 21.95 5.01
CA ILE A 3 -7.19 22.50 5.53
C ILE A 3 -6.67 21.61 6.65
N SER A 4 -5.35 21.64 6.87
CA SER A 4 -4.68 20.93 7.96
C SER A 4 -4.78 21.69 9.28
N LEU A 5 -4.44 21.01 10.40
CA LEU A 5 -4.32 21.65 11.71
C LEU A 5 -3.35 22.84 11.68
N ALA A 6 -2.18 22.68 11.04
CA ALA A 6 -1.22 23.77 10.94
C ALA A 6 -1.77 25.01 10.24
N THR A 7 -2.59 24.81 9.21
CA THR A 7 -3.28 25.93 8.52
C THR A 7 -4.37 26.53 9.41
N GLU A 8 -5.14 25.67 10.09
CA GLU A 8 -6.20 26.11 11.01
C GLU A 8 -5.62 27.00 12.12
N GLU A 9 -4.51 26.60 12.74
CA GLU A 9 -3.82 27.37 13.79
C GLU A 9 -3.38 28.76 13.30
N LEU A 10 -2.99 28.90 12.03
CA LEU A 10 -2.57 30.18 11.45
C LEU A 10 -3.72 31.15 11.20
N ILE A 11 -4.93 30.63 10.90
CA ILE A 11 -6.06 31.48 10.45
C ILE A 11 -7.20 31.55 11.45
N ARG A 12 -7.18 30.78 12.52
CA ARG A 12 -8.24 30.64 13.52
C ARG A 12 -8.75 32.00 14.04
N ASP A 13 -7.82 32.88 14.37
CA ASP A 13 -8.13 34.16 14.99
C ASP A 13 -8.44 35.28 13.98
N GLU A 14 -8.25 35.02 12.68
CA GLU A 14 -8.42 36.01 11.59
C GLU A 14 -9.44 35.56 10.54
N LEU A 15 -10.38 34.68 10.90
CA LEU A 15 -11.41 34.22 9.97
C LEU A 15 -12.34 35.37 9.55
N PRO A 16 -12.61 35.58 8.25
CA PRO A 16 -13.59 36.56 7.77
C PRO A 16 -14.98 36.27 8.31
N GLU A 17 -15.79 37.34 8.42
CA GLU A 17 -17.18 37.26 8.88
C GLU A 17 -17.99 36.27 8.02
N GLY A 18 -18.68 35.32 8.65
CA GLY A 18 -19.48 34.30 7.99
C GLY A 18 -18.69 33.07 7.54
N ILE A 19 -17.37 32.98 7.75
CA ILE A 19 -16.58 31.79 7.53
C ILE A 19 -16.41 31.04 8.86
N SER A 20 -16.58 29.72 8.84
CA SER A 20 -16.33 28.83 9.98
C SER A 20 -15.55 27.59 9.57
N LEU A 21 -14.93 26.94 10.53
CA LEU A 21 -14.18 25.69 10.34
C LEU A 21 -14.95 24.55 11.01
N LEU A 22 -15.27 23.53 10.24
CA LEU A 22 -15.87 22.30 10.72
C LEU A 22 -14.79 21.26 10.91
N ASP A 23 -14.61 20.83 12.15
CA ASP A 23 -13.68 19.76 12.50
C ASP A 23 -14.13 18.43 11.87
N LYS A 24 -13.22 17.78 11.15
CA LYS A 24 -13.44 16.47 10.53
C LYS A 24 -12.69 15.36 11.26
N GLY A 25 -11.89 15.71 12.26
CA GLY A 25 -11.09 14.77 13.04
C GLY A 25 -9.73 14.43 12.42
N GLU A 26 -9.06 13.49 13.04
CA GLU A 26 -7.76 12.96 12.61
C GLU A 26 -7.94 11.91 11.52
N HIS A 27 -7.14 11.98 10.45
CA HIS A 27 -7.22 11.08 9.30
C HIS A 27 -5.84 10.66 8.80
N ARG A 28 -5.69 9.38 8.49
CA ARG A 28 -4.51 8.85 7.80
C ARG A 28 -4.66 9.08 6.30
N LEU A 29 -3.81 9.96 5.77
CA LEU A 29 -3.73 10.22 4.33
C LEU A 29 -2.62 9.38 3.71
N LYS A 30 -2.82 8.88 2.47
CA LYS A 30 -1.91 7.94 1.82
C LYS A 30 -0.49 8.48 1.61
N ASP A 31 -0.38 9.79 1.44
CA ASP A 31 0.88 10.47 1.10
C ASP A 31 1.54 11.12 2.33
N LEU A 32 1.00 10.91 3.54
CA LEU A 32 1.53 11.43 4.79
C LEU A 32 1.97 10.31 5.73
N THR A 33 3.08 10.54 6.43
CA THR A 33 3.66 9.57 7.38
C THR A 33 2.90 9.53 8.71
N HIS A 34 2.25 10.63 9.07
CA HIS A 34 1.49 10.77 10.31
C HIS A 34 0.02 11.12 10.00
N PRO A 35 -0.92 10.74 10.88
CA PRO A 35 -2.28 11.23 10.79
C PRO A 35 -2.31 12.76 10.80
N GLU A 36 -3.21 13.34 10.02
CA GLU A 36 -3.41 14.78 9.92
C GLU A 36 -4.81 15.14 10.40
N HIS A 37 -4.92 16.15 11.25
CA HIS A 37 -6.20 16.68 11.69
C HIS A 37 -6.74 17.62 10.61
N ILE A 38 -7.95 17.32 10.11
CA ILE A 38 -8.53 17.98 8.94
C ILE A 38 -9.71 18.85 9.35
N TYR A 39 -9.74 20.06 8.83
CA TYR A 39 -10.86 20.98 8.96
C TYR A 39 -11.47 21.31 7.61
N GLN A 40 -12.79 21.39 7.55
CA GLN A 40 -13.51 21.84 6.38
C GLN A 40 -13.86 23.32 6.54
N VAL A 41 -13.45 24.14 5.59
CA VAL A 41 -13.87 25.54 5.51
C VAL A 41 -15.33 25.59 5.07
N VAL A 42 -16.18 26.21 5.88
CA VAL A 42 -17.60 26.45 5.62
C VAL A 42 -17.81 27.95 5.40
N ALA A 43 -18.43 28.29 4.28
CA ALA A 43 -18.74 29.67 3.91
C ALA A 43 -20.19 29.78 3.47
N PRO A 44 -20.86 30.96 3.69
CA PRO A 44 -22.17 31.23 3.15
C PRO A 44 -22.18 31.07 1.63
N ASN A 45 -23.20 30.49 1.07
CA ASN A 45 -23.36 30.25 -0.37
C ASN A 45 -22.46 29.17 -1.00
N LEU A 46 -21.69 28.41 -0.21
CA LEU A 46 -20.98 27.22 -0.70
C LEU A 46 -21.61 25.95 -0.12
N PRO A 47 -21.61 24.84 -0.89
CA PRO A 47 -22.03 23.56 -0.35
C PRO A 47 -21.18 23.20 0.88
N CYS A 48 -21.83 22.76 1.95
CA CYS A 48 -21.17 22.35 3.20
C CYS A 48 -21.33 20.85 3.48
N ASP A 49 -22.27 20.19 2.80
CA ASP A 49 -22.53 18.77 2.96
C ASP A 49 -21.77 18.00 1.88
N PHE A 50 -20.75 17.24 2.32
CA PHE A 50 -19.90 16.42 1.46
C PHE A 50 -19.88 14.98 1.98
N PRO A 51 -19.69 14.00 1.10
CA PRO A 51 -19.44 12.62 1.52
C PRO A 51 -18.29 12.53 2.53
N ALA A 52 -18.22 11.44 3.26
CA ALA A 52 -17.09 11.13 4.15
C ALA A 52 -15.76 11.25 3.41
N LEU A 53 -14.73 11.73 4.12
CA LEU A 53 -13.39 11.87 3.53
C LEU A 53 -12.87 10.49 3.09
N LYS A 54 -12.30 10.44 1.89
CA LYS A 54 -11.60 9.25 1.38
C LYS A 54 -10.22 9.18 2.01
N THR A 55 -10.15 8.56 3.18
CA THR A 55 -8.92 8.40 3.95
C THR A 55 -8.63 6.92 4.16
N LEU A 56 -7.39 6.59 4.52
CA LEU A 56 -7.03 5.20 4.80
C LEU A 56 -7.88 4.60 5.94
N ASP A 57 -8.34 5.42 6.88
CA ASP A 57 -9.16 4.98 8.01
C ASP A 57 -10.64 4.82 7.66
N ALA A 58 -11.10 5.40 6.55
CA ALA A 58 -12.50 5.31 6.12
C ALA A 58 -12.83 3.97 5.46
N GLN A 59 -11.81 3.22 5.04
CA GLN A 59 -11.94 1.95 4.33
C GLN A 59 -11.48 0.78 5.18
N LEU A 60 -12.09 -0.39 4.95
CA LEU A 60 -11.68 -1.62 5.63
C LEU A 60 -10.27 -2.03 5.19
N ASN A 61 -9.29 -1.88 6.06
CA ASN A 61 -7.92 -2.31 5.81
C ASN A 61 -7.13 -2.54 7.10
N ASN A 62 -5.97 -3.17 6.96
CA ASN A 62 -4.97 -3.31 8.01
C ASN A 62 -3.58 -2.94 7.49
N LEU A 63 -3.50 -2.05 6.51
CA LEU A 63 -2.23 -1.65 5.93
C LEU A 63 -1.32 -1.01 6.98
N PRO A 64 -0.07 -1.45 7.11
CA PRO A 64 0.87 -0.87 8.05
C PRO A 64 1.19 0.58 7.67
N SER A 65 1.36 1.43 8.70
CA SER A 65 1.82 2.79 8.50
C SER A 65 3.22 2.81 7.90
N GLN A 66 3.43 3.67 6.90
CA GLN A 66 4.73 3.82 6.26
C GLN A 66 5.51 4.95 6.95
N PRO A 67 6.68 4.68 7.55
CA PRO A 67 7.43 5.69 8.31
C PRO A 67 8.13 6.74 7.44
N THR A 68 8.23 6.50 6.13
CA THR A 68 8.91 7.39 5.17
C THR A 68 8.07 7.55 3.92
N LEU A 69 8.20 8.68 3.22
CA LEU A 69 7.55 8.90 1.94
C LEU A 69 7.99 7.85 0.91
N PHE A 70 7.10 7.53 0.00
CA PHE A 70 7.40 6.67 -1.14
C PHE A 70 8.13 7.49 -2.20
N VAL A 71 9.23 6.95 -2.74
CA VAL A 71 10.08 7.66 -3.72
C VAL A 71 10.04 6.95 -5.05
N GLY A 72 9.68 7.70 -6.10
CA GLY A 72 9.69 7.23 -7.50
C GLY A 72 8.69 6.12 -7.80
N ARG A 73 8.99 5.31 -8.83
CA ARG A 73 8.25 4.10 -9.24
C ARG A 73 6.84 4.36 -9.77
N GLU A 74 6.57 5.54 -10.31
CA GLU A 74 5.26 5.88 -10.88
C GLU A 74 4.88 4.92 -12.02
N ARG A 75 5.89 4.44 -12.78
CA ARG A 75 5.70 3.47 -13.88
C ARG A 75 5.30 2.10 -13.36
N GLU A 76 5.99 1.62 -12.33
CA GLU A 76 5.71 0.34 -11.68
C GLU A 76 4.33 0.36 -11.01
N ILE A 77 4.01 1.44 -10.29
CA ILE A 77 2.68 1.62 -9.69
C ILE A 77 1.62 1.56 -10.78
N ALA A 78 1.74 2.36 -11.84
CA ALA A 78 0.76 2.40 -12.92
C ALA A 78 0.60 1.03 -13.60
N ALA A 79 1.69 0.29 -13.82
CA ALA A 79 1.66 -1.03 -14.42
C ALA A 79 0.93 -2.05 -13.53
N VAL A 80 1.24 -2.10 -12.23
CA VAL A 80 0.62 -3.03 -11.28
C VAL A 80 -0.85 -2.69 -11.06
N LEU A 81 -1.20 -1.39 -10.97
CA LEU A 81 -2.59 -0.93 -10.93
C LEU A 81 -3.35 -1.39 -12.18
N GLY A 82 -2.74 -1.25 -13.37
CA GLY A 82 -3.32 -1.73 -14.62
C GLY A 82 -3.61 -3.24 -14.63
N LEU A 83 -2.70 -4.05 -14.08
CA LEU A 83 -2.91 -5.50 -13.90
C LEU A 83 -4.07 -5.77 -12.93
N LEU A 84 -4.06 -5.13 -11.76
CA LEU A 84 -5.08 -5.37 -10.73
C LEU A 84 -6.46 -4.83 -11.12
N ARG A 85 -6.56 -3.82 -11.98
CA ARG A 85 -7.84 -3.32 -12.52
C ARG A 85 -8.40 -4.20 -13.64
N ASN A 86 -7.54 -4.99 -14.30
CA ASN A 86 -8.01 -5.92 -15.31
C ASN A 86 -8.88 -7.03 -14.66
N PRO A 87 -10.14 -7.22 -15.09
CA PRO A 87 -11.04 -8.22 -14.48
C PRO A 87 -10.56 -9.67 -14.67
N ASN A 88 -9.75 -9.93 -15.70
CA ASN A 88 -9.23 -11.26 -15.98
C ASN A 88 -7.97 -11.60 -15.16
N VAL A 89 -7.36 -10.63 -14.50
CA VAL A 89 -6.18 -10.81 -13.65
C VAL A 89 -6.60 -10.88 -12.20
N ARG A 90 -6.36 -12.02 -11.56
CA ARG A 90 -6.74 -12.23 -10.15
C ARG A 90 -5.56 -12.57 -9.24
N LEU A 91 -4.41 -12.90 -9.82
CA LEU A 91 -3.16 -13.18 -9.09
C LEU A 91 -2.02 -12.41 -9.75
N VAL A 92 -1.41 -11.53 -9.01
CA VAL A 92 -0.21 -10.78 -9.41
C VAL A 92 0.91 -11.10 -8.44
N THR A 93 2.07 -11.50 -8.95
CA THR A 93 3.26 -11.75 -8.14
C THR A 93 4.30 -10.68 -8.45
N LEU A 94 4.65 -9.89 -7.45
CA LEU A 94 5.77 -8.94 -7.52
C LEU A 94 7.06 -9.70 -7.26
N THR A 95 7.88 -9.91 -8.28
CA THR A 95 9.15 -10.65 -8.16
C THR A 95 10.36 -9.73 -8.14
N GLY A 96 11.47 -10.20 -7.58
CA GLY A 96 12.74 -9.47 -7.56
C GLY A 96 13.59 -9.78 -6.33
N ALA A 97 14.84 -9.35 -6.37
CA ALA A 97 15.81 -9.55 -5.29
C ALA A 97 15.34 -8.94 -3.95
N GLY A 98 15.92 -9.40 -2.85
CA GLY A 98 15.71 -8.76 -1.54
C GLY A 98 16.10 -7.28 -1.60
N GLY A 99 15.32 -6.42 -0.94
CA GLY A 99 15.61 -4.97 -0.88
C GLY A 99 15.18 -4.16 -2.11
N THR A 100 14.60 -4.76 -3.16
CA THR A 100 14.11 -3.99 -4.33
C THR A 100 12.85 -3.16 -4.06
N GLY A 101 12.25 -3.26 -2.86
CA GLY A 101 11.09 -2.44 -2.47
C GLY A 101 9.74 -3.06 -2.88
N LYS A 102 9.66 -4.37 -3.09
CA LYS A 102 8.40 -5.10 -3.43
C LYS A 102 7.28 -4.82 -2.42
N THR A 103 7.57 -4.97 -1.14
CA THR A 103 6.64 -4.66 -0.04
C THR A 103 6.16 -3.21 -0.07
N ARG A 104 7.09 -2.26 -0.26
CA ARG A 104 6.75 -0.83 -0.36
C ARG A 104 5.85 -0.54 -1.57
N LEU A 105 6.17 -1.14 -2.73
CA LEU A 105 5.35 -1.03 -3.94
C LEU A 105 3.97 -1.64 -3.72
N SER A 106 3.88 -2.82 -3.10
CA SER A 106 2.60 -3.48 -2.83
C SER A 106 1.71 -2.63 -1.92
N LEU A 107 2.27 -2.02 -0.89
CA LEU A 107 1.55 -1.16 0.05
C LEU A 107 1.07 0.15 -0.61
N GLN A 108 1.89 0.76 -1.48
CA GLN A 108 1.49 1.95 -2.23
C GLN A 108 0.34 1.65 -3.19
N VAL A 109 0.46 0.57 -3.99
CA VAL A 109 -0.60 0.10 -4.89
C VAL A 109 -1.88 -0.25 -4.10
N ALA A 110 -1.73 -0.87 -2.95
CA ALA A 110 -2.83 -1.20 -2.06
C ALA A 110 -3.60 0.04 -1.58
N ALA A 111 -2.86 1.07 -1.15
CA ALA A 111 -3.45 2.34 -0.72
C ALA A 111 -4.21 3.04 -1.86
N ASP A 112 -3.70 2.94 -3.11
CA ASP A 112 -4.35 3.50 -4.30
C ASP A 112 -5.64 2.75 -4.71
N LEU A 113 -5.79 1.49 -4.29
CA LEU A 113 -6.93 0.63 -4.63
C LEU A 113 -7.98 0.50 -3.52
N LEU A 114 -7.80 1.13 -2.37
CA LEU A 114 -8.71 0.99 -1.22
C LEU A 114 -10.17 1.23 -1.58
N ASP A 115 -10.45 2.27 -2.37
CA ASP A 115 -11.81 2.64 -2.78
C ASP A 115 -12.44 1.67 -3.81
N GLU A 116 -11.63 0.79 -4.42
CA GLU A 116 -12.09 -0.13 -5.48
C GLU A 116 -12.53 -1.49 -4.93
N PHE A 117 -12.25 -1.78 -3.66
CA PHE A 117 -12.60 -3.04 -3.02
C PHE A 117 -13.60 -2.86 -1.88
N GLU A 118 -14.87 -3.19 -2.13
CA GLU A 118 -15.99 -3.05 -1.18
C GLU A 118 -15.73 -3.69 0.18
N HIS A 119 -14.98 -4.80 0.19
CA HIS A 119 -14.67 -5.55 1.41
C HIS A 119 -13.23 -5.35 1.86
N GLY A 120 -12.58 -4.30 1.35
CA GLY A 120 -11.31 -3.78 1.81
C GLY A 120 -10.07 -4.42 1.21
N VAL A 121 -8.94 -3.95 1.70
CA VAL A 121 -7.60 -4.39 1.33
C VAL A 121 -6.89 -4.93 2.57
N TRP A 122 -6.40 -6.15 2.51
CA TRP A 122 -5.87 -6.87 3.65
C TRP A 122 -4.41 -7.29 3.42
N PHE A 123 -3.55 -6.88 4.34
CA PHE A 123 -2.12 -7.19 4.31
C PHE A 123 -1.82 -8.38 5.24
N VAL A 124 -1.20 -9.40 4.69
CA VAL A 124 -0.77 -10.63 5.37
C VAL A 124 0.75 -10.71 5.29
N GLU A 125 1.40 -10.61 6.43
CA GLU A 125 2.85 -10.70 6.52
C GLU A 125 3.27 -12.14 6.82
N LEU A 126 4.10 -12.71 5.95
CA LEU A 126 4.64 -14.08 6.10
C LEU A 126 6.14 -14.10 6.46
N ALA A 127 6.75 -12.94 6.77
CA ALA A 127 8.18 -12.86 7.05
C ALA A 127 8.67 -13.79 8.17
N SER A 128 7.82 -14.03 9.19
CA SER A 128 8.13 -14.92 10.32
C SER A 128 7.64 -16.36 10.13
N ILE A 129 6.96 -16.65 9.01
CA ILE A 129 6.35 -17.96 8.76
C ILE A 129 7.29 -18.80 7.91
N THR A 130 7.72 -19.93 8.45
CA THR A 130 8.58 -20.91 7.75
C THR A 130 7.86 -22.23 7.45
N ASP A 131 6.73 -22.48 8.14
CA ASP A 131 5.91 -23.67 7.90
C ASP A 131 4.81 -23.34 6.88
N PRO A 132 4.80 -24.00 5.70
CA PRO A 132 3.79 -23.81 4.67
C PRO A 132 2.34 -24.10 5.13
N GLU A 133 2.17 -24.93 6.17
CA GLU A 133 0.84 -25.22 6.72
C GLU A 133 0.23 -24.02 7.44
N LEU A 134 1.04 -23.07 7.89
CA LEU A 134 0.58 -21.88 8.61
C LEU A 134 0.12 -20.75 7.69
N VAL A 135 0.29 -20.84 6.36
CA VAL A 135 -0.12 -19.78 5.41
C VAL A 135 -1.62 -19.52 5.48
N LEU A 136 -2.47 -20.55 5.34
CA LEU A 136 -3.92 -20.37 5.42
C LEU A 136 -4.40 -19.94 6.81
N PRO A 137 -3.90 -20.49 7.93
CA PRO A 137 -4.19 -19.97 9.27
C PRO A 137 -3.83 -18.49 9.44
N THR A 138 -2.68 -18.05 8.88
CA THR A 138 -2.27 -16.64 8.95
C THR A 138 -3.22 -15.73 8.16
N ILE A 139 -3.62 -16.14 6.95
CA ILE A 139 -4.64 -15.45 6.16
C ILE A 139 -5.97 -15.37 6.94
N ALA A 140 -6.42 -16.49 7.51
CA ALA A 140 -7.66 -16.55 8.28
C ALA A 140 -7.62 -15.63 9.51
N SER A 141 -6.52 -15.63 10.23
CA SER A 141 -6.32 -14.74 11.39
C SER A 141 -6.40 -13.27 10.98
N THR A 142 -5.75 -12.89 9.88
CA THR A 142 -5.80 -11.52 9.34
C THR A 142 -7.22 -11.10 8.97
N LEU A 143 -7.97 -11.98 8.32
CA LEU A 143 -9.37 -11.75 7.92
C LEU A 143 -10.36 -11.96 9.07
N LYS A 144 -9.89 -12.32 10.27
CA LYS A 144 -10.70 -12.66 11.46
C LYS A 144 -11.69 -13.81 11.20
N VAL A 145 -11.32 -14.73 10.32
CA VAL A 145 -12.09 -15.95 10.02
C VAL A 145 -11.69 -17.02 11.04
N LYS A 146 -12.69 -17.63 11.66
CA LYS A 146 -12.51 -18.74 12.60
C LYS A 146 -12.93 -20.04 11.94
N GLU A 147 -12.23 -21.11 12.29
CA GLU A 147 -12.63 -22.46 11.92
C GLU A 147 -13.97 -22.80 12.58
N SER A 148 -14.93 -23.25 11.78
CA SER A 148 -16.24 -23.67 12.28
C SER A 148 -16.21 -25.15 12.65
N ALA A 149 -17.08 -25.57 13.57
CA ALA A 149 -17.13 -26.96 13.99
C ALA A 149 -17.39 -27.90 12.80
N GLY A 150 -16.46 -28.83 12.55
CA GLY A 150 -16.56 -29.82 11.48
C GLY A 150 -16.09 -29.33 10.08
N THR A 151 -15.54 -28.13 9.96
CA THR A 151 -14.95 -27.62 8.71
C THR A 151 -13.46 -27.35 8.88
N THR A 152 -12.70 -27.41 7.79
CA THR A 152 -11.29 -27.02 7.80
C THR A 152 -11.15 -25.50 7.68
N ILE A 153 -9.99 -24.96 8.05
CA ILE A 153 -9.68 -23.52 7.86
C ILE A 153 -9.75 -23.11 6.39
N GLU A 154 -9.37 -24.00 5.47
CA GLU A 154 -9.47 -23.78 4.04
C GLU A 154 -10.93 -23.60 3.60
N GLN A 155 -11.84 -24.49 4.03
CA GLN A 155 -13.26 -24.39 3.73
C GLN A 155 -13.87 -23.12 4.33
N SER A 156 -13.53 -22.81 5.59
CA SER A 156 -14.00 -21.59 6.26
C SER A 156 -13.56 -20.32 5.53
N LEU A 157 -12.32 -20.29 5.00
CA LEU A 157 -11.82 -19.20 4.16
C LEU A 157 -12.56 -19.12 2.82
N GLN A 158 -12.79 -20.26 2.15
CA GLN A 158 -13.53 -20.30 0.88
C GLN A 158 -14.96 -19.76 1.05
N ASP A 159 -15.66 -20.20 2.07
CA ASP A 159 -17.03 -19.76 2.39
C ASP A 159 -17.07 -18.26 2.69
N TYR A 160 -16.12 -17.77 3.51
CA TYR A 160 -16.03 -16.36 3.83
C TYR A 160 -15.74 -15.49 2.60
N LEU A 161 -14.81 -15.92 1.76
CA LEU A 161 -14.36 -15.17 0.60
C LEU A 161 -15.32 -15.20 -0.59
N HIS A 162 -16.18 -16.22 -0.69
CA HIS A 162 -17.04 -16.50 -1.84
C HIS A 162 -17.83 -15.27 -2.34
N LYS A 163 -18.36 -14.45 -1.41
CA LYS A 163 -19.17 -13.26 -1.72
C LYS A 163 -18.39 -11.96 -1.56
N LYS A 164 -17.10 -12.02 -1.28
CA LYS A 164 -16.29 -10.83 -1.00
C LYS A 164 -15.65 -10.28 -2.26
N GLN A 165 -15.53 -8.95 -2.30
CA GLN A 165 -14.72 -8.20 -3.25
C GLN A 165 -13.61 -7.51 -2.44
N LEU A 166 -12.47 -8.16 -2.32
CA LEU A 166 -11.33 -7.69 -1.56
C LEU A 166 -10.02 -7.93 -2.29
N LEU A 167 -9.01 -7.15 -1.92
CA LEU A 167 -7.63 -7.37 -2.30
C LEU A 167 -6.87 -7.96 -1.12
N LEU A 168 -6.25 -9.11 -1.32
CA LEU A 168 -5.35 -9.74 -0.37
C LEU A 168 -3.91 -9.53 -0.81
N ILE A 169 -3.10 -8.93 0.04
CA ILE A 169 -1.67 -8.78 -0.17
C ILE A 169 -0.96 -9.77 0.73
N VAL A 170 -0.15 -10.64 0.14
CA VAL A 170 0.59 -11.67 0.86
C VAL A 170 2.07 -11.40 0.67
N ASP A 171 2.71 -10.88 1.71
CA ASP A 171 4.10 -10.41 1.65
C ASP A 171 5.08 -11.46 2.14
N ASN A 172 6.29 -11.48 1.57
CA ASN A 172 7.38 -12.41 1.88
C ASN A 172 7.05 -13.89 1.62
N PHE A 173 6.38 -14.20 0.52
CA PHE A 173 5.98 -15.57 0.18
C PHE A 173 7.16 -16.51 -0.13
N GLU A 174 8.35 -15.97 -0.43
CA GLU A 174 9.55 -16.73 -0.74
C GLU A 174 9.97 -17.76 0.32
N GLN A 175 9.53 -17.58 1.55
CA GLN A 175 9.85 -18.51 2.64
C GLN A 175 8.96 -19.76 2.65
N VAL A 176 7.81 -19.67 2.02
CA VAL A 176 6.77 -20.71 2.02
C VAL A 176 6.23 -20.99 0.62
N VAL A 177 7.07 -20.91 -0.41
CA VAL A 177 6.67 -21.11 -1.83
C VAL A 177 5.96 -22.45 -2.06
N SER A 178 6.30 -23.49 -1.31
CA SER A 178 5.61 -24.77 -1.36
C SER A 178 4.12 -24.71 -0.97
N ALA A 179 3.69 -23.64 -0.28
CA ALA A 179 2.27 -23.39 0.02
C ALA A 179 1.51 -22.73 -1.14
N ALA A 180 2.19 -22.34 -2.23
CA ALA A 180 1.55 -21.65 -3.36
C ALA A 180 0.31 -22.39 -3.90
N PRO A 181 0.29 -23.72 -4.05
CA PRO A 181 -0.92 -24.44 -4.48
C PRO A 181 -2.14 -24.21 -3.61
N LYS A 182 -1.99 -23.86 -2.32
CA LYS A 182 -3.09 -23.58 -1.38
C LYS A 182 -3.83 -22.26 -1.69
N ILE A 183 -3.23 -21.37 -2.48
CA ILE A 183 -3.87 -20.12 -2.92
C ILE A 183 -4.93 -20.37 -4.00
N VAL A 184 -4.73 -21.41 -4.83
CA VAL A 184 -5.62 -21.70 -5.97
C VAL A 184 -7.06 -22.00 -5.56
N PRO A 185 -7.33 -22.83 -4.53
CA PRO A 185 -8.69 -23.07 -4.05
C PRO A 185 -9.42 -21.79 -3.60
N LEU A 186 -8.72 -20.85 -2.96
CA LEU A 186 -9.31 -19.57 -2.55
C LEU A 186 -9.74 -18.74 -3.76
N LEU A 187 -8.87 -18.64 -4.79
CA LEU A 187 -9.19 -17.96 -6.05
C LEU A 187 -10.37 -18.62 -6.77
N ASN A 188 -10.46 -19.95 -6.76
CA ASN A 188 -11.53 -20.69 -7.42
C ASN A 188 -12.88 -20.50 -6.72
N ALA A 189 -12.89 -20.50 -5.39
CA ALA A 189 -14.11 -20.31 -4.60
C ALA A 189 -14.64 -18.87 -4.62
N ALA A 190 -13.77 -17.87 -4.85
CA ALA A 190 -14.10 -16.47 -4.71
C ALA A 190 -13.78 -15.66 -5.99
N PRO A 191 -14.73 -15.52 -6.93
CA PRO A 191 -14.48 -14.94 -8.25
C PRO A 191 -14.13 -13.44 -8.23
N LYS A 192 -14.48 -12.72 -7.17
CA LYS A 192 -14.27 -11.26 -7.05
C LYS A 192 -13.06 -10.87 -6.19
N ILE A 193 -12.32 -11.83 -5.62
CA ILE A 193 -11.09 -11.51 -4.91
C ILE A 193 -9.93 -11.37 -5.86
N LYS A 194 -8.99 -10.55 -5.47
CA LYS A 194 -7.67 -10.45 -6.09
C LYS A 194 -6.59 -10.67 -5.05
N ILE A 195 -5.52 -11.30 -5.48
CA ILE A 195 -4.36 -11.58 -4.62
C ILE A 195 -3.13 -10.97 -5.26
N MET A 196 -2.38 -10.20 -4.51
CA MET A 196 -1.07 -9.69 -4.86
C MET A 196 -0.05 -10.30 -3.90
N VAL A 197 0.98 -10.92 -4.44
CA VAL A 197 2.03 -11.59 -3.66
C VAL A 197 3.35 -10.88 -3.88
N SER A 198 4.15 -10.71 -2.85
CA SER A 198 5.57 -10.39 -2.99
C SER A 198 6.42 -11.64 -2.75
N SER A 199 7.37 -11.89 -3.66
CA SER A 199 8.26 -13.05 -3.57
C SER A 199 9.58 -12.75 -4.29
N ARG A 200 10.62 -13.55 -4.03
CA ARG A 200 11.87 -13.52 -4.81
C ARG A 200 11.73 -14.25 -6.14
N GLU A 201 10.80 -15.18 -6.24
CA GLU A 201 10.54 -15.99 -7.41
C GLU A 201 9.04 -16.15 -7.67
N VAL A 202 8.69 -16.52 -8.90
CA VAL A 202 7.32 -16.81 -9.31
C VAL A 202 6.76 -18.02 -8.57
N LEU A 203 5.46 -18.00 -8.29
CA LEU A 203 4.75 -19.10 -7.61
C LEU A 203 4.45 -20.28 -8.54
N ARG A 204 4.53 -20.07 -9.87
CA ARG A 204 4.24 -21.05 -10.93
C ARG A 204 2.82 -21.58 -10.89
N LEU A 205 1.88 -20.71 -10.58
CA LEU A 205 0.46 -21.01 -10.54
C LEU A 205 -0.25 -20.64 -11.86
N ARG A 206 -1.26 -21.40 -12.22
CA ARG A 206 -2.07 -21.09 -13.40
C ARG A 206 -2.82 -19.78 -13.17
N GLY A 207 -2.68 -18.84 -14.11
CA GLY A 207 -3.32 -17.51 -14.06
C GLY A 207 -2.52 -16.49 -13.25
N GLU A 208 -1.32 -16.84 -12.81
CA GLU A 208 -0.37 -15.91 -12.23
C GLU A 208 0.14 -14.91 -13.27
N HIS A 209 0.21 -13.64 -12.88
CA HIS A 209 0.85 -12.58 -13.65
C HIS A 209 2.08 -12.11 -12.87
N ASP A 210 3.25 -12.44 -13.39
CA ASP A 210 4.51 -12.00 -12.83
C ASP A 210 4.80 -10.55 -13.21
N TYR A 211 5.18 -9.76 -12.23
CA TYR A 211 5.69 -8.41 -12.40
C TYR A 211 7.06 -8.28 -11.75
N PRO A 212 8.15 -8.32 -12.53
CA PRO A 212 9.49 -8.15 -12.00
C PRO A 212 9.72 -6.70 -11.57
N VAL A 213 10.02 -6.50 -10.27
CA VAL A 213 10.31 -5.20 -9.68
C VAL A 213 11.81 -4.90 -9.83
N PRO A 214 12.21 -3.97 -10.72
CA PRO A 214 13.61 -3.66 -10.91
C PRO A 214 14.19 -2.91 -9.68
N PRO A 215 15.51 -2.87 -9.49
CA PRO A 215 16.12 -1.94 -8.56
C PRO A 215 15.80 -0.49 -8.96
N LEU A 216 15.89 0.43 -8.00
CA LEU A 216 15.77 1.87 -8.30
C LEU A 216 16.85 2.33 -9.27
N GLY A 217 16.51 3.31 -10.10
CA GLY A 217 17.43 3.91 -11.08
C GLY A 217 18.67 4.49 -10.40
N LEU A 218 19.85 4.09 -10.90
CA LEU A 218 21.15 4.57 -10.43
C LEU A 218 21.77 5.53 -11.45
N PRO A 219 22.60 6.50 -11.02
CA PRO A 219 23.40 7.31 -11.92
C PRO A 219 24.34 6.45 -12.77
N GLU A 220 24.54 6.83 -14.04
CA GLU A 220 25.54 6.20 -14.90
C GLU A 220 26.96 6.52 -14.39
N SER A 221 27.70 5.50 -13.97
CA SER A 221 29.03 5.63 -13.36
C SER A 221 30.11 6.20 -14.30
N LYS A 222 29.84 6.32 -15.61
CA LYS A 222 30.82 6.72 -16.62
C LYS A 222 30.83 8.23 -16.94
N ARG A 223 29.89 9.01 -16.39
CA ARG A 223 29.81 10.46 -16.63
C ARG A 223 29.91 11.20 -15.31
N LYS A 224 30.82 12.23 -15.27
CA LYS A 224 30.76 13.21 -14.19
C LYS A 224 29.44 13.97 -14.33
N GLN A 225 28.57 13.84 -13.37
CA GLN A 225 27.29 14.52 -13.28
C GLN A 225 27.33 15.45 -12.07
N THR A 226 26.61 16.55 -12.13
CA THR A 226 26.50 17.47 -11.00
C THR A 226 25.61 16.88 -9.91
N ALA A 227 25.78 17.29 -8.66
CA ALA A 227 24.94 16.85 -7.52
C ALA A 227 23.44 17.05 -7.81
N ALA A 228 23.07 18.17 -8.47
CA ALA A 228 21.70 18.45 -8.88
C ALA A 228 21.12 17.41 -9.86
N VAL A 229 21.94 16.88 -10.79
CA VAL A 229 21.52 15.83 -11.74
C VAL A 229 21.48 14.48 -11.05
N ILE A 230 22.48 14.18 -10.22
CA ILE A 230 22.54 12.93 -9.45
C ILE A 230 21.36 12.82 -8.51
N GLY A 231 20.95 13.90 -7.86
CA GLY A 231 19.80 13.95 -6.96
C GLY A 231 18.44 13.61 -7.60
N GLN A 232 18.34 13.62 -8.94
CA GLN A 232 17.12 13.24 -9.67
C GLN A 232 16.94 11.72 -9.81
N TYR A 233 17.99 10.93 -9.56
CA TYR A 233 17.86 9.47 -9.58
C TYR A 233 17.14 8.96 -8.33
N GLU A 234 16.18 8.06 -8.52
CA GLU A 234 15.33 7.54 -7.43
C GLU A 234 16.15 6.94 -6.27
N ALA A 235 17.22 6.20 -6.58
CA ALA A 235 18.06 5.61 -5.55
C ALA A 235 18.79 6.68 -4.74
N VAL A 236 19.21 7.78 -5.37
CA VAL A 236 19.86 8.90 -4.69
C VAL A 236 18.85 9.70 -3.88
N ALA A 237 17.67 9.97 -4.43
CA ALA A 237 16.61 10.65 -3.70
C ALA A 237 16.22 9.87 -2.42
N LEU A 238 16.12 8.54 -2.50
CA LEU A 238 15.88 7.69 -1.34
C LEU A 238 17.05 7.76 -0.33
N PHE A 239 18.29 7.73 -0.82
CA PHE A 239 19.47 7.87 0.03
C PHE A 239 19.46 9.22 0.77
N VAL A 240 19.24 10.33 0.05
CA VAL A 240 19.16 11.68 0.64
C VAL A 240 18.06 11.76 1.70
N GLN A 241 16.90 11.19 1.44
CA GLN A 241 15.81 11.12 2.42
C GLN A 241 16.24 10.42 3.72
N HIS A 242 16.93 9.29 3.61
CA HIS A 242 17.45 8.57 4.77
C HIS A 242 18.59 9.32 5.46
N ALA A 243 19.47 9.96 4.69
CA ALA A 243 20.57 10.76 5.22
C ALA A 243 20.03 11.94 6.02
N LEU A 244 19.02 12.67 5.52
CA LEU A 244 18.37 13.77 6.21
C LEU A 244 17.64 13.32 7.49
N ALA A 245 17.03 12.14 7.48
CA ALA A 245 16.40 11.58 8.69
C ALA A 245 17.43 11.25 9.78
N ALA A 246 18.64 10.83 9.39
CA ALA A 246 19.72 10.53 10.31
C ALA A 246 20.53 11.80 10.70
N ASN A 247 20.70 12.71 9.78
CA ASN A 247 21.42 13.98 9.96
C ASN A 247 20.69 15.12 9.23
N PRO A 248 19.89 15.94 9.94
CA PRO A 248 19.13 17.03 9.33
C PRO A 248 19.98 18.10 8.59
N SER A 249 21.29 18.16 8.86
CA SER A 249 22.21 19.08 8.17
C SER A 249 22.87 18.47 6.92
N PHE A 250 22.49 17.24 6.53
CA PHE A 250 23.04 16.61 5.34
C PHE A 250 22.68 17.40 4.08
N VAL A 251 23.67 17.69 3.24
CA VAL A 251 23.49 18.32 1.94
C VAL A 251 24.23 17.47 0.90
N LEU A 252 23.54 17.10 -0.18
CA LEU A 252 24.17 16.46 -1.32
C LEU A 252 24.90 17.53 -2.14
N ASP A 253 26.21 17.47 -2.24
CA ASP A 253 27.06 18.42 -2.97
C ASP A 253 28.07 17.70 -3.90
N GLU A 254 29.03 18.44 -4.43
CA GLU A 254 30.06 17.91 -5.35
C GLU A 254 31.19 17.14 -4.63
N GLU A 255 31.20 17.11 -3.29
CA GLU A 255 32.25 16.49 -2.47
C GLU A 255 31.83 15.14 -1.89
N ASN A 256 30.51 14.84 -1.85
CA ASN A 256 29.97 13.60 -1.26
C ASN A 256 28.94 12.83 -2.19
#